data_4cf7fcff983ff0a7804dd9753f2c733c
#
_entry.id   4cf7fcff983ff0a7804dd9753f2c733c
#
_cell.length_a   1.000
_cell.length_b   1.000
_cell.length_c   1.000
_cell.angle_alpha   90.00
_cell.angle_beta   90.00
_cell.angle_gamma   90.00
#
_symmetry.space_group_name_H-M   'P 1'
#
loop_
_entity.id
_entity.type
_entity.pdbx_description
1 polymer ?
#
loop_
_entity_poly.entity_id
_entity_poly.type
_entity_poly.pdbx_seq_one_letter_code
_entity_poly.pdbx_strand_id
1 'polypeptide(L)'
;RRLTNTTNLPTAQIVVGVEALAALSIIEEDLAEEGNWITTANADTFLASTPAEQWELLLRTWWYSSRPWSGTPHERAIVLNPEAGDGHLRLLRHQILENLAIWPADILTASEADVAALTHWCEPLIPALAGGAAFEDTIHTAEILGILHSCTLTQVGRALLTGDVSTAIGSAIPAETTSILIQDDHTIVVPGFLSPQHTDIMRRIATVESPGMATVYRISEESIRHALDTGLTATDIHNFLHDLSHIEVPQSLSYLID
;
A
#
# COMPACT_ATOMS: atom_id res chain seq x y z
N ARG A 1 5.50 5.84 15.85
CA ARG A 1 5.25 4.89 16.96
C ARG A 1 3.76 4.57 17.14
N ARG A 2 2.83 5.56 17.17
CA ARG A 2 1.39 5.26 17.33
C ARG A 2 0.84 4.45 16.15
N LEU A 3 1.09 4.87 14.92
CA LEU A 3 0.68 4.15 13.71
C LEU A 3 1.30 2.74 13.63
N THR A 4 2.59 2.58 13.97
CA THR A 4 3.26 1.28 14.00
C THR A 4 2.54 0.29 14.94
N ASN A 5 2.13 0.77 16.12
CA ASN A 5 1.44 -0.05 17.11
C ASN A 5 0.00 -0.39 16.68
N THR A 6 -0.64 0.50 15.90
CA THR A 6 -2.04 0.30 15.45
C THR A 6 -2.12 -0.58 14.22
N THR A 7 -1.20 -0.44 13.27
CA THR A 7 -1.24 -1.14 11.97
C THR A 7 -0.44 -2.43 11.94
N ASN A 8 0.44 -2.65 12.92
CA ASN A 8 1.41 -3.75 12.94
C ASN A 8 2.31 -3.85 11.68
N LEU A 9 2.46 -2.72 10.97
CA LEU A 9 3.30 -2.62 9.77
C LEU A 9 4.71 -2.16 10.12
N PRO A 10 5.73 -2.55 9.34
CA PRO A 10 7.08 -1.99 9.44
C PRO A 10 7.09 -0.47 9.27
N THR A 11 7.96 0.22 10.03
CA THR A 11 8.05 1.69 9.99
C THR A 11 8.27 2.22 8.58
N ALA A 12 9.12 1.59 7.77
CA ALA A 12 9.37 1.98 6.40
C ALA A 12 8.09 1.98 5.54
N GLN A 13 7.26 0.93 5.64
CA GLN A 13 5.99 0.85 4.92
C GLN A 13 5.01 1.94 5.37
N ILE A 14 4.98 2.27 6.66
CA ILE A 14 4.14 3.35 7.19
C ILE A 14 4.59 4.71 6.63
N VAL A 15 5.90 4.96 6.61
CA VAL A 15 6.44 6.22 6.06
C VAL A 15 6.10 6.35 4.59
N VAL A 16 6.38 5.33 3.79
CA VAL A 16 6.02 5.30 2.36
C VAL A 16 4.50 5.49 2.17
N GLY A 17 3.67 4.82 2.98
CA GLY A 17 2.22 4.96 2.92
C GLY A 17 1.75 6.38 3.22
N VAL A 18 2.28 7.03 4.26
CA VAL A 18 1.90 8.41 4.63
C VAL A 18 2.33 9.40 3.54
N GLU A 19 3.56 9.30 3.02
CA GLU A 19 4.03 10.15 1.90
C GLU A 19 3.18 9.93 0.63
N ALA A 20 2.80 8.68 0.36
CA ALA A 20 1.92 8.35 -0.76
C ALA A 20 0.54 8.97 -0.60
N LEU A 21 -0.08 8.87 0.57
CA LEU A 21 -1.39 9.45 0.86
C LEU A 21 -1.39 10.97 0.67
N ALA A 22 -0.33 11.65 1.11
CA ALA A 22 -0.17 13.09 0.90
C ALA A 22 0.07 13.44 -0.57
N ALA A 23 0.92 12.66 -1.27
CA ALA A 23 1.19 12.88 -2.70
C ALA A 23 -0.06 12.69 -3.58
N LEU A 24 -0.98 11.81 -3.15
CA LEU A 24 -2.29 11.59 -3.77
C LEU A 24 -3.36 12.59 -3.32
N SER A 25 -3.01 13.53 -2.43
CA SER A 25 -3.97 14.43 -1.81
C SER A 25 -5.14 13.69 -1.14
N ILE A 26 -4.89 12.50 -0.61
CA ILE A 26 -5.85 11.75 0.22
C ILE A 26 -5.86 12.32 1.63
N ILE A 27 -4.70 12.80 2.09
CA ILE A 27 -4.55 13.58 3.31
C ILE A 27 -3.94 14.94 2.98
N GLU A 28 -4.32 15.96 3.74
CA GLU A 28 -3.78 17.31 3.66
C GLU A 28 -3.61 17.92 5.05
N GLU A 29 -2.75 18.93 5.17
CA GLU A 29 -2.57 19.62 6.44
C GLU A 29 -3.82 20.45 6.76
N ASP A 30 -4.28 20.37 8.02
CA ASP A 30 -5.40 21.15 8.49
C ASP A 30 -4.99 22.63 8.65
N LEU A 31 -5.55 23.48 7.82
CA LEU A 31 -5.27 24.93 7.87
C LEU A 31 -5.78 25.60 9.17
N ALA A 32 -6.66 24.93 9.90
CA ALA A 32 -7.20 25.45 11.16
C ALA A 32 -6.32 25.08 12.38
N GLU A 33 -5.62 23.94 12.31
CA GLU A 33 -4.76 23.44 13.38
C GLU A 33 -3.42 22.96 12.81
N GLU A 34 -2.42 23.84 12.85
CA GLU A 34 -1.07 23.57 12.36
C GLU A 34 -0.50 22.23 12.89
N GLY A 35 0.00 21.41 11.99
CA GLY A 35 0.59 20.11 12.30
C GLY A 35 -0.42 18.96 12.38
N ASN A 36 -1.73 19.21 12.24
CA ASN A 36 -2.73 18.18 12.07
C ASN A 36 -2.93 17.85 10.58
N TRP A 37 -3.28 16.60 10.32
CA TRP A 37 -3.58 16.10 8.98
C TRP A 37 -5.00 15.55 8.94
N ILE A 38 -5.76 15.93 7.93
CA ILE A 38 -7.14 15.52 7.71
C ILE A 38 -7.28 14.76 6.40
N THR A 39 -8.30 13.91 6.31
CA THR A 39 -8.65 13.22 5.07
C THR A 39 -9.44 14.15 4.15
N THR A 40 -9.19 14.06 2.86
CA THR A 40 -9.92 14.78 1.81
C THR A 40 -11.01 13.91 1.18
N ALA A 41 -11.83 14.47 0.31
CA ALA A 41 -12.80 13.72 -0.49
C ALA A 41 -12.16 12.65 -1.41
N ASN A 42 -10.86 12.77 -1.72
CA ASN A 42 -10.12 11.76 -2.49
C ASN A 42 -9.99 10.44 -1.73
N ALA A 43 -10.10 10.46 -0.39
CA ALA A 43 -10.07 9.25 0.42
C ALA A 43 -11.22 8.29 0.05
N ASP A 44 -12.43 8.80 -0.08
CA ASP A 44 -13.60 7.97 -0.44
C ASP A 44 -13.44 7.37 -1.85
N THR A 45 -12.94 8.17 -2.80
CA THR A 45 -12.67 7.71 -4.16
C THR A 45 -11.61 6.62 -4.19
N PHE A 46 -10.51 6.81 -3.45
CA PHE A 46 -9.44 5.83 -3.35
C PHE A 46 -9.91 4.52 -2.70
N LEU A 47 -10.69 4.61 -1.63
CA LEU A 47 -11.21 3.45 -0.91
C LEU A 47 -12.27 2.68 -1.73
N ALA A 48 -13.00 3.35 -2.62
CA ALA A 48 -13.96 2.73 -3.54
C ALA A 48 -13.30 2.07 -4.76
N SER A 49 -12.01 2.36 -5.03
CA SER A 49 -11.26 1.78 -6.14
C SER A 49 -10.82 0.34 -5.85
N THR A 50 -10.64 -0.45 -6.89
CA THR A 50 -10.09 -1.80 -6.78
C THR A 50 -8.63 -1.78 -6.31
N PRO A 51 -8.12 -2.87 -5.70
CA PRO A 51 -6.69 -2.96 -5.35
C PRO A 51 -5.74 -2.72 -6.52
N ALA A 52 -6.14 -3.12 -7.74
CA ALA A 52 -5.37 -2.88 -8.96
C ALA A 52 -5.26 -1.38 -9.28
N GLU A 53 -6.38 -0.67 -9.24
CA GLU A 53 -6.43 0.78 -9.47
C GLU A 53 -5.68 1.56 -8.39
N GLN A 54 -5.83 1.15 -7.12
CA GLN A 54 -5.09 1.74 -6.01
C GLN A 54 -3.57 1.58 -6.20
N TRP A 55 -3.13 0.38 -6.56
CA TRP A 55 -1.71 0.11 -6.79
C TRP A 55 -1.19 0.88 -8.01
N GLU A 56 -1.91 0.91 -9.13
CA GLU A 56 -1.52 1.71 -10.29
C GLU A 56 -1.37 3.17 -9.97
N LEU A 57 -2.30 3.74 -9.19
CA LEU A 57 -2.26 5.14 -8.78
C LEU A 57 -1.03 5.44 -7.91
N LEU A 58 -0.71 4.55 -6.95
CA LEU A 58 0.50 4.65 -6.13
C LEU A 58 1.78 4.62 -6.97
N LEU A 59 1.88 3.67 -7.92
CA LEU A 59 3.03 3.52 -8.80
C LEU A 59 3.25 4.75 -9.68
N ARG A 60 2.19 5.24 -10.33
CA ARG A 60 2.26 6.44 -11.17
C ARG A 60 2.62 7.67 -10.37
N THR A 61 2.04 7.83 -9.18
CA THR A 61 2.34 8.95 -8.30
C THR A 61 3.79 8.94 -7.86
N TRP A 62 4.32 7.79 -7.44
CA TRP A 62 5.74 7.66 -7.09
C TRP A 62 6.65 7.94 -8.29
N TRP A 63 6.31 7.42 -9.47
CA TRP A 63 7.10 7.58 -10.69
C TRP A 63 7.32 9.03 -11.09
N TYR A 64 6.29 9.86 -10.91
CA TYR A 64 6.35 11.28 -11.28
C TYR A 64 6.67 12.22 -10.10
N SER A 65 6.70 11.74 -8.88
CA SER A 65 6.96 12.55 -7.70
C SER A 65 8.40 13.07 -7.66
N SER A 66 8.56 14.34 -7.33
CA SER A 66 9.85 14.93 -6.96
C SER A 66 10.15 14.77 -5.46
N ARG A 67 9.25 14.21 -4.67
CA ARG A 67 9.42 14.03 -3.22
C ARG A 67 10.06 12.68 -2.90
N PRO A 68 10.93 12.62 -1.87
CA PRO A 68 11.37 11.35 -1.32
C PRO A 68 10.20 10.68 -0.59
N TRP A 69 10.01 9.38 -0.80
CA TRP A 69 9.12 8.54 -0.01
C TRP A 69 9.97 7.63 0.86
N SER A 70 10.68 8.24 1.79
CA SER A 70 11.79 7.64 2.52
C SER A 70 11.44 6.29 3.12
N GLY A 71 11.83 5.21 2.45
CA GLY A 71 11.65 3.84 2.90
C GLY A 71 12.76 3.34 3.81
N THR A 72 13.85 4.13 3.96
CA THR A 72 14.99 3.76 4.80
C THR A 72 14.77 4.20 6.24
N PRO A 73 15.17 3.39 7.23
CA PRO A 73 15.03 3.72 8.65
C PRO A 73 16.13 4.68 9.16
N HIS A 74 16.70 5.53 8.30
CA HIS A 74 17.72 6.49 8.72
C HIS A 74 17.13 7.58 9.61
N GLU A 75 17.87 7.90 10.63
CA GLU A 75 17.71 8.91 11.66
C GLU A 75 16.59 9.94 11.41
N ARG A 76 15.46 9.84 12.14
CA ARG A 76 14.38 10.83 12.20
C ARG A 76 13.97 11.36 10.81
N ALA A 77 13.49 10.47 9.94
CA ALA A 77 12.81 10.91 8.72
C ALA A 77 11.70 11.88 9.11
N ILE A 78 11.83 13.13 8.70
CA ILE A 78 10.76 14.13 8.82
C ILE A 78 9.77 13.79 7.71
N VAL A 79 8.77 12.99 8.08
CA VAL A 79 7.68 12.63 7.19
C VAL A 79 6.87 13.88 6.87
N LEU A 80 6.43 14.02 5.62
CA LEU A 80 5.61 15.14 5.17
C LEU A 80 6.31 16.51 5.21
N ASN A 81 7.64 16.53 5.11
CA ASN A 81 8.38 17.78 5.01
C ASN A 81 8.06 18.51 3.69
N PRO A 82 7.46 19.70 3.71
CA PRO A 82 7.10 20.42 2.49
C PRO A 82 8.32 20.83 1.65
N GLU A 83 9.49 20.98 2.27
CA GLU A 83 10.73 21.39 1.62
C GLU A 83 11.55 20.23 1.04
N ALA A 84 11.11 18.97 1.24
CA ALA A 84 11.88 17.78 0.82
C ALA A 84 11.82 17.48 -0.70
N GLY A 85 11.25 18.36 -1.51
CA GLY A 85 11.18 18.18 -2.96
C GLY A 85 12.53 18.34 -3.63
N ASP A 86 12.95 17.32 -4.42
CA ASP A 86 14.16 17.35 -5.25
C ASP A 86 13.85 16.84 -6.66
N GLY A 87 14.01 17.70 -7.65
CA GLY A 87 13.78 17.37 -9.06
C GLY A 87 14.70 16.25 -9.60
N HIS A 88 15.87 16.02 -8.97
CA HIS A 88 16.79 14.96 -9.36
C HIS A 88 16.31 13.56 -8.96
N LEU A 89 15.44 13.44 -7.96
CA LEU A 89 14.88 12.15 -7.54
C LEU A 89 14.11 11.44 -8.67
N ARG A 90 13.36 12.18 -9.46
CA ARG A 90 12.68 11.62 -10.62
C ARG A 90 13.66 11.08 -11.65
N LEU A 91 14.72 11.84 -11.95
CA LEU A 91 15.77 11.42 -12.87
C LEU A 91 16.49 10.18 -12.35
N LEU A 92 16.81 10.15 -11.04
CA LEU A 92 17.46 9.02 -10.40
C LEU A 92 16.61 7.74 -10.51
N ARG A 93 15.31 7.81 -10.23
CA ARG A 93 14.38 6.67 -10.39
C ARG A 93 14.37 6.13 -11.81
N HIS A 94 14.22 7.01 -12.81
CA HIS A 94 14.25 6.65 -14.21
C HIS A 94 15.56 5.93 -14.54
N GLN A 95 16.70 6.49 -14.17
CA GLN A 95 18.01 5.95 -14.51
C GLN A 95 18.26 4.58 -13.87
N ILE A 96 17.88 4.42 -12.59
CA ILE A 96 17.99 3.12 -11.91
C ILE A 96 17.18 2.06 -12.65
N LEU A 97 15.91 2.34 -12.95
CA LEU A 97 15.03 1.36 -13.60
C LEU A 97 15.47 1.07 -15.05
N GLU A 98 15.89 2.07 -15.82
CA GLU A 98 16.41 1.90 -17.18
C GLU A 98 17.69 1.05 -17.18
N ASN A 99 18.62 1.31 -16.27
CA ASN A 99 19.84 0.52 -16.15
C ASN A 99 19.54 -0.94 -15.79
N LEU A 100 18.60 -1.17 -14.87
CA LEU A 100 18.16 -2.53 -14.51
C LEU A 100 17.39 -3.21 -15.65
N ALA A 101 16.74 -2.46 -16.53
CA ALA A 101 16.00 -3.03 -17.67
C ALA A 101 16.92 -3.61 -18.76
N ILE A 102 18.19 -3.20 -18.81
CA ILE A 102 19.18 -3.76 -19.74
C ILE A 102 19.51 -5.22 -19.36
N TRP A 103 19.35 -5.58 -18.10
CA TRP A 103 19.62 -6.94 -17.63
C TRP A 103 18.47 -7.88 -17.97
N PRO A 104 18.78 -9.09 -18.43
CA PRO A 104 17.77 -10.12 -18.66
C PRO A 104 16.95 -10.40 -17.39
N ALA A 105 15.67 -10.70 -17.57
CA ALA A 105 14.74 -10.90 -16.44
C ALA A 105 15.06 -12.14 -15.58
N ASP A 106 15.86 -13.05 -16.09
CA ASP A 106 16.30 -14.29 -15.44
C ASP A 106 17.63 -14.14 -14.68
N ILE A 107 18.29 -12.98 -14.78
CA ILE A 107 19.49 -12.68 -14.02
C ILE A 107 19.10 -11.97 -12.73
N LEU A 108 19.34 -12.62 -11.60
CA LEU A 108 19.25 -12.01 -10.30
C LEU A 108 20.42 -11.04 -10.12
N THR A 109 20.12 -9.79 -9.86
CA THR A 109 21.10 -8.79 -9.45
C THR A 109 21.70 -9.19 -8.10
N ALA A 110 23.00 -9.04 -7.98
CA ALA A 110 23.68 -9.54 -6.80
C ALA A 110 23.40 -8.72 -5.56
N SER A 111 23.41 -7.37 -5.65
CA SER A 111 23.25 -6.51 -4.51
C SER A 111 22.87 -5.06 -4.89
N GLU A 112 22.42 -4.31 -3.91
CA GLU A 112 22.21 -2.86 -4.02
C GLU A 112 23.47 -2.11 -4.43
N ALA A 113 24.64 -2.57 -3.96
CA ALA A 113 25.94 -1.99 -4.33
C ALA A 113 26.24 -2.17 -5.82
N ASP A 114 25.83 -3.29 -6.42
CA ASP A 114 26.01 -3.53 -7.87
C ASP A 114 25.11 -2.61 -8.69
N VAL A 115 23.87 -2.38 -8.24
CA VAL A 115 22.95 -1.42 -8.88
C VAL A 115 23.50 0.00 -8.76
N ALA A 116 24.04 0.38 -7.61
CA ALA A 116 24.69 1.67 -7.41
C ALA A 116 25.91 1.85 -8.32
N ALA A 117 26.77 0.84 -8.40
CA ALA A 117 27.94 0.85 -9.28
C ALA A 117 27.54 0.97 -10.76
N LEU A 118 26.54 0.22 -11.22
CA LEU A 118 26.04 0.31 -12.57
C LEU A 118 25.46 1.70 -12.87
N THR A 119 24.63 2.23 -11.99
CA THR A 119 24.04 3.57 -12.16
C THR A 119 25.10 4.65 -12.20
N HIS A 120 26.10 4.57 -11.30
CA HIS A 120 27.21 5.50 -11.31
C HIS A 120 28.09 5.40 -12.57
N TRP A 121 28.26 4.18 -13.11
CA TRP A 121 28.99 3.96 -14.35
C TRP A 121 28.26 4.54 -15.57
N CYS A 122 26.96 4.32 -15.67
CA CYS A 122 26.17 4.79 -16.81
C CYS A 122 25.93 6.31 -16.77
N GLU A 123 25.62 6.85 -15.58
CA GLU A 123 25.22 8.24 -15.40
C GLU A 123 25.80 8.82 -14.09
N PRO A 124 27.09 9.14 -14.06
CA PRO A 124 27.79 9.51 -12.81
C PRO A 124 27.29 10.81 -12.17
N LEU A 125 26.69 11.71 -12.95
CA LEU A 125 26.21 13.01 -12.45
C LEU A 125 24.91 12.88 -11.64
N ILE A 126 23.99 12.00 -12.02
CA ILE A 126 22.67 11.89 -11.38
C ILE A 126 22.77 11.43 -9.92
N PRO A 127 23.48 10.32 -9.59
CA PRO A 127 23.70 9.93 -8.21
C PRO A 127 24.46 10.96 -7.39
N ALA A 128 25.39 11.69 -8.00
CA ALA A 128 26.14 12.73 -7.32
C ALA A 128 25.27 13.94 -6.95
N LEU A 129 24.27 14.28 -7.77
CA LEU A 129 23.33 15.37 -7.51
C LEU A 129 22.27 14.98 -6.48
N ALA A 130 21.75 13.75 -6.56
CA ALA A 130 20.70 13.27 -5.66
C ALA A 130 21.22 12.85 -4.27
N GLY A 131 22.52 12.48 -4.16
CA GLY A 131 23.15 12.00 -2.93
C GLY A 131 22.91 10.52 -2.65
N GLY A 132 23.76 9.92 -1.80
CA GLY A 132 23.73 8.48 -1.51
C GLY A 132 22.45 8.01 -0.82
N ALA A 133 21.93 8.77 0.13
CA ALA A 133 20.66 8.44 0.82
C ALA A 133 19.47 8.36 -0.14
N ALA A 134 19.42 9.21 -1.16
CA ALA A 134 18.34 9.21 -2.15
C ALA A 134 18.36 7.93 -3.02
N PHE A 135 19.53 7.35 -3.26
CA PHE A 135 19.65 6.09 -3.98
C PHE A 135 19.07 4.93 -3.17
N GLU A 136 19.50 4.77 -1.91
CA GLU A 136 18.99 3.75 -0.99
C GLU A 136 17.48 3.88 -0.81
N ASP A 137 16.97 5.10 -0.56
CA ASP A 137 15.55 5.38 -0.44
C ASP A 137 14.75 5.00 -1.69
N THR A 138 15.33 5.23 -2.86
CA THR A 138 14.69 4.86 -4.13
C THR A 138 14.57 3.35 -4.29
N ILE A 139 15.62 2.59 -3.99
CA ILE A 139 15.60 1.12 -4.05
C ILE A 139 14.59 0.55 -3.06
N HIS A 140 14.67 0.93 -1.78
CA HIS A 140 13.77 0.43 -0.74
C HIS A 140 12.31 0.79 -1.02
N THR A 141 12.05 2.01 -1.47
CA THR A 141 10.67 2.40 -1.83
C THR A 141 10.17 1.61 -3.03
N ALA A 142 11.01 1.38 -4.05
CA ALA A 142 10.65 0.56 -5.21
C ALA A 142 10.37 -0.90 -4.83
N GLU A 143 11.06 -1.45 -3.83
CA GLU A 143 10.77 -2.78 -3.28
C GLU A 143 9.45 -2.81 -2.52
N ILE A 144 9.17 -1.81 -1.67
CA ILE A 144 7.90 -1.70 -0.95
C ILE A 144 6.72 -1.59 -1.92
N LEU A 145 6.89 -0.88 -3.03
CA LEU A 145 5.87 -0.71 -4.06
C LEU A 145 5.76 -1.90 -5.03
N GLY A 146 6.62 -2.92 -4.92
CA GLY A 146 6.64 -4.09 -5.81
C GLY A 146 7.20 -3.83 -7.21
N ILE A 147 7.91 -2.71 -7.41
CA ILE A 147 8.62 -2.35 -8.63
C ILE A 147 9.89 -3.19 -8.76
N LEU A 148 10.58 -3.37 -7.64
CA LEU A 148 11.77 -4.23 -7.51
C LEU A 148 11.48 -5.39 -6.57
N HIS A 149 12.21 -6.48 -6.78
CA HIS A 149 12.32 -7.60 -5.85
C HIS A 149 13.78 -8.06 -5.82
N SER A 150 14.41 -7.97 -4.66
CA SER A 150 15.85 -8.26 -4.49
C SER A 150 16.69 -7.56 -5.58
N CYS A 151 16.55 -6.25 -5.69
CA CYS A 151 17.21 -5.40 -6.67
C CYS A 151 16.98 -5.77 -8.14
N THR A 152 15.98 -6.59 -8.46
CA THR A 152 15.64 -6.99 -9.84
C THR A 152 14.28 -6.40 -10.22
N LEU A 153 14.14 -5.93 -11.47
CA LEU A 153 12.86 -5.41 -11.96
C LEU A 153 11.81 -6.52 -12.05
N THR A 154 10.69 -6.29 -11.38
CA THR A 154 9.48 -7.09 -11.56
C THR A 154 8.85 -6.83 -12.94
N GLN A 155 7.83 -7.61 -13.32
CA GLN A 155 7.04 -7.31 -14.52
C GLN A 155 6.37 -5.93 -14.44
N VAL A 156 5.88 -5.56 -13.25
CA VAL A 156 5.27 -4.24 -12.99
C VAL A 156 6.33 -3.13 -13.10
N GLY A 157 7.54 -3.35 -12.58
CA GLY A 157 8.65 -2.41 -12.73
C GLY A 157 9.06 -2.20 -14.19
N ARG A 158 9.08 -3.25 -15.01
CA ARG A 158 9.34 -3.14 -16.46
C ARG A 158 8.21 -2.39 -17.19
N ALA A 159 6.97 -2.64 -16.78
CA ALA A 159 5.81 -1.98 -17.36
C ALA A 159 5.76 -0.47 -17.07
N LEU A 160 6.34 -0.02 -15.96
CA LEU A 160 6.50 1.43 -15.69
C LEU A 160 7.32 2.14 -16.76
N LEU A 161 8.35 1.49 -17.30
CA LEU A 161 9.20 2.03 -18.37
C LEU A 161 8.48 2.07 -19.72
N THR A 162 7.63 1.09 -20.00
CA THR A 162 6.89 0.97 -21.27
C THR A 162 5.52 1.64 -21.26
N GLY A 163 4.99 1.97 -20.07
CA GLY A 163 3.68 2.60 -19.90
C GLY A 163 2.50 1.64 -19.77
N ASP A 164 2.69 0.33 -19.93
CA ASP A 164 1.62 -0.69 -19.86
C ASP A 164 1.48 -1.29 -18.45
N VAL A 165 1.37 -0.42 -17.47
CA VAL A 165 1.34 -0.80 -16.03
C VAL A 165 0.05 -1.54 -15.68
N SER A 166 -1.09 -1.12 -16.21
CA SER A 166 -2.41 -1.71 -15.89
C SER A 166 -2.46 -3.20 -16.22
N THR A 167 -1.95 -3.61 -17.40
CA THR A 167 -1.90 -5.02 -17.80
C THR A 167 -0.97 -5.84 -16.90
N ALA A 168 0.19 -5.29 -16.53
CA ALA A 168 1.14 -5.96 -15.65
C ALA A 168 0.56 -6.15 -14.24
N ILE A 169 -0.11 -5.14 -13.69
CA ILE A 169 -0.80 -5.19 -12.40
C ILE A 169 -1.92 -6.23 -12.43
N GLY A 170 -2.78 -6.22 -13.46
CA GLY A 170 -3.87 -7.18 -13.60
C GLY A 170 -3.39 -8.64 -13.64
N SER A 171 -2.16 -8.87 -14.11
CA SER A 171 -1.53 -10.20 -14.10
C SER A 171 -0.87 -10.55 -12.76
N ALA A 172 -0.50 -9.56 -11.95
CA ALA A 172 0.21 -9.73 -10.69
C ALA A 172 -0.73 -9.83 -9.49
N ILE A 173 -1.89 -9.18 -9.54
CA ILE A 173 -2.89 -9.23 -8.47
C ILE A 173 -3.71 -10.52 -8.59
N PRO A 174 -3.83 -11.31 -7.52
CA PRO A 174 -4.75 -12.44 -7.49
C PRO A 174 -6.19 -12.00 -7.76
N ALA A 175 -7.00 -12.90 -8.33
CA ALA A 175 -8.42 -12.67 -8.50
C ALA A 175 -9.10 -12.36 -7.16
N GLU A 176 -10.16 -11.57 -7.21
CA GLU A 176 -10.99 -11.27 -6.03
C GLU A 176 -11.50 -12.58 -5.41
N THR A 177 -11.44 -12.66 -4.09
CA THR A 177 -12.06 -13.77 -3.37
C THR A 177 -13.55 -13.51 -3.19
N THR A 178 -14.32 -14.55 -3.35
CA THR A 178 -15.77 -14.56 -3.07
C THR A 178 -16.09 -15.33 -1.79
N SER A 179 -15.07 -15.71 -1.03
CA SER A 179 -15.26 -16.51 0.18
C SER A 179 -14.42 -16.01 1.33
N ILE A 180 -14.97 -16.13 2.54
CA ILE A 180 -14.32 -15.84 3.80
C ILE A 180 -14.40 -17.07 4.72
N LEU A 181 -13.48 -17.15 5.68
CA LEU A 181 -13.49 -18.18 6.72
C LEU A 181 -13.80 -17.52 8.06
N ILE A 182 -14.94 -17.84 8.63
CA ILE A 182 -15.37 -17.34 9.94
C ILE A 182 -14.95 -18.35 11.00
N GLN A 183 -14.32 -17.87 12.08
CA GLN A 183 -13.87 -18.70 13.20
C GLN A 183 -14.72 -18.44 14.44
N ASP A 184 -14.74 -19.40 15.38
CA ASP A 184 -15.56 -19.33 16.59
C ASP A 184 -15.15 -18.20 17.56
N ASP A 185 -13.93 -17.69 17.44
CA ASP A 185 -13.39 -16.58 18.22
C ASP A 185 -13.70 -15.19 17.63
N HIS A 186 -14.65 -15.13 16.69
CA HIS A 186 -15.07 -13.94 15.96
C HIS A 186 -14.00 -13.34 15.04
N THR A 187 -13.00 -14.13 14.66
CA THR A 187 -12.08 -13.73 13.57
C THR A 187 -12.58 -14.17 12.22
N ILE A 188 -12.29 -13.36 11.21
CA ILE A 188 -12.60 -13.64 9.80
C ILE A 188 -11.29 -13.62 9.02
N VAL A 189 -10.98 -14.72 8.35
CA VAL A 189 -9.84 -14.82 7.44
C VAL A 189 -10.33 -14.61 6.01
N VAL A 190 -9.77 -13.61 5.35
CA VAL A 190 -10.02 -13.29 3.94
C VAL A 190 -8.81 -13.76 3.12
N PRO A 191 -8.91 -14.86 2.37
CA PRO A 191 -7.80 -15.40 1.60
C PRO A 191 -7.65 -14.67 0.25
N GLY A 192 -7.12 -13.46 0.25
CA GLY A 192 -6.98 -12.62 -0.94
C GLY A 192 -7.65 -11.26 -0.78
N PHE A 193 -8.18 -10.73 -1.89
CA PHE A 193 -8.84 -9.42 -1.93
C PHE A 193 -10.36 -9.59 -2.09
N LEU A 194 -11.12 -8.85 -1.30
CA LEU A 194 -12.55 -8.68 -1.51
C LEU A 194 -12.79 -7.60 -2.56
N SER A 195 -13.99 -7.62 -3.18
CA SER A 195 -14.44 -6.48 -3.98
C SER A 195 -14.46 -5.19 -3.15
N PRO A 196 -14.37 -4.00 -3.75
CA PRO A 196 -14.44 -2.74 -3.02
C PRO A 196 -15.68 -2.63 -2.13
N GLN A 197 -16.83 -3.09 -2.61
CA GLN A 197 -18.10 -3.08 -1.87
C GLN A 197 -18.03 -3.99 -0.63
N HIS A 198 -17.50 -5.21 -0.79
CA HIS A 198 -17.35 -6.13 0.33
C HIS A 198 -16.27 -5.65 1.31
N THR A 199 -15.23 -5.00 0.81
CA THR A 199 -14.18 -4.40 1.65
C THR A 199 -14.74 -3.27 2.51
N ASP A 200 -15.63 -2.42 1.96
CA ASP A 200 -16.29 -1.35 2.72
C ASP A 200 -17.12 -1.92 3.87
N ILE A 201 -17.98 -2.90 3.59
CA ILE A 201 -18.77 -3.56 4.64
C ILE A 201 -17.85 -4.19 5.69
N MET A 202 -16.81 -4.94 5.26
CA MET A 202 -15.87 -5.60 6.17
C MET A 202 -15.18 -4.61 7.12
N ARG A 203 -14.75 -3.45 6.61
CA ARG A 203 -14.09 -2.39 7.42
C ARG A 203 -15.03 -1.75 8.45
N ARG A 204 -16.32 -1.73 8.16
CA ARG A 204 -17.34 -1.19 9.07
C ARG A 204 -17.69 -2.16 10.20
N ILE A 205 -17.72 -3.48 9.92
CA ILE A 205 -18.10 -4.51 10.89
C ILE A 205 -16.92 -5.11 11.67
N ALA A 206 -15.68 -4.89 11.22
CA ALA A 206 -14.51 -5.55 11.80
C ALA A 206 -13.25 -4.67 11.72
N THR A 207 -12.29 -4.91 12.61
CA THR A 207 -10.96 -4.29 12.61
C THR A 207 -9.92 -5.25 12.04
N VAL A 208 -8.90 -4.73 11.32
CA VAL A 208 -7.79 -5.55 10.85
C VAL A 208 -6.92 -5.95 12.02
N GLU A 209 -6.77 -7.25 12.26
CA GLU A 209 -5.88 -7.81 13.29
C GLU A 209 -4.50 -8.16 12.70
N SER A 210 -4.47 -8.76 11.51
CA SER A 210 -3.24 -9.10 10.81
C SER A 210 -3.39 -8.82 9.32
N PRO A 211 -2.68 -7.82 8.78
CA PRO A 211 -2.66 -7.57 7.34
C PRO A 211 -1.79 -8.58 6.61
N GLY A 212 -2.13 -8.89 5.36
CA GLY A 212 -1.36 -9.79 4.52
C GLY A 212 -2.15 -10.31 3.32
N MET A 213 -1.59 -11.27 2.57
CA MET A 213 -2.29 -11.97 1.49
C MET A 213 -3.53 -12.74 2.00
N ALA A 214 -3.50 -13.17 3.25
CA ALA A 214 -4.66 -13.63 3.98
C ALA A 214 -4.87 -12.66 5.15
N THR A 215 -5.72 -11.66 4.94
CA THR A 215 -5.99 -10.66 5.97
C THR A 215 -6.92 -11.23 7.04
N VAL A 216 -6.54 -11.07 8.30
CA VAL A 216 -7.37 -11.46 9.44
C VAL A 216 -8.06 -10.23 10.00
N TYR A 217 -9.37 -10.32 10.09
CA TYR A 217 -10.23 -9.30 10.70
C TYR A 217 -10.80 -9.84 12.01
N ARG A 218 -11.06 -8.96 12.96
CA ARG A 218 -11.74 -9.28 14.22
C ARG A 218 -13.03 -8.49 14.34
N ILE A 219 -14.14 -9.21 14.56
CA ILE A 219 -15.42 -8.61 14.93
C ILE A 219 -15.46 -8.46 16.45
N SER A 220 -15.94 -7.31 16.91
CA SER A 220 -16.14 -6.99 18.31
C SER A 220 -17.47 -6.28 18.51
N GLU A 221 -17.96 -6.22 19.75
CA GLU A 221 -19.16 -5.45 20.10
C GLU A 221 -19.04 -3.97 19.66
N GLU A 222 -17.84 -3.39 19.81
CA GLU A 222 -17.56 -2.02 19.41
C GLU A 222 -17.67 -1.84 17.88
N SER A 223 -17.11 -2.78 17.09
CA SER A 223 -17.17 -2.70 15.62
C SER A 223 -18.59 -2.92 15.10
N ILE A 224 -19.37 -3.82 15.66
CA ILE A 224 -20.78 -4.01 15.30
C ILE A 224 -21.60 -2.77 15.66
N ARG A 225 -21.43 -2.21 16.85
CA ARG A 225 -22.12 -0.97 17.23
C ARG A 225 -21.79 0.17 16.27
N HIS A 226 -20.52 0.33 15.92
CA HIS A 226 -20.09 1.33 14.92
C HIS A 226 -20.75 1.09 13.55
N ALA A 227 -20.85 -0.15 13.10
CA ALA A 227 -21.50 -0.49 11.84
C ALA A 227 -22.99 -0.11 11.84
N LEU A 228 -23.71 -0.42 12.94
CA LEU A 228 -25.11 -0.06 13.12
C LEU A 228 -25.30 1.46 13.15
N ASP A 229 -24.46 2.18 13.88
CA ASP A 229 -24.49 3.65 13.98
C ASP A 229 -24.21 4.32 12.62
N THR A 230 -23.45 3.67 11.74
CA THR A 230 -23.14 4.14 10.39
C THR A 230 -24.14 3.67 9.32
N GLY A 231 -25.28 3.08 9.75
CA GLY A 231 -26.45 2.80 8.91
C GLY A 231 -26.53 1.40 8.31
N LEU A 232 -25.66 0.45 8.71
CA LEU A 232 -25.89 -0.98 8.43
C LEU A 232 -26.95 -1.51 9.38
N THR A 233 -27.73 -2.48 8.92
CA THR A 233 -28.66 -3.21 9.79
C THR A 233 -28.07 -4.58 10.17
N ALA A 234 -28.55 -5.18 11.27
CA ALA A 234 -28.19 -6.56 11.64
C ALA A 234 -28.45 -7.52 10.47
N THR A 235 -29.55 -7.34 9.76
CA THR A 235 -29.88 -8.14 8.55
C THR A 235 -28.84 -7.99 7.44
N ASP A 236 -28.34 -6.79 7.19
CA ASP A 236 -27.30 -6.56 6.18
C ASP A 236 -26.00 -7.28 6.55
N ILE A 237 -25.64 -7.25 7.83
CA ILE A 237 -24.44 -7.93 8.35
C ILE A 237 -24.59 -9.45 8.23
N HIS A 238 -25.74 -10.01 8.63
CA HIS A 238 -26.02 -11.44 8.47
C HIS A 238 -25.98 -11.89 7.01
N ASN A 239 -26.62 -11.15 6.12
CA ASN A 239 -26.60 -11.45 4.69
C ASN A 239 -25.16 -11.42 4.14
N PHE A 240 -24.39 -10.39 4.46
CA PHE A 240 -23.00 -10.26 4.03
C PHE A 240 -22.14 -11.46 4.48
N LEU A 241 -22.24 -11.85 5.75
CA LEU A 241 -21.50 -13.00 6.27
C LEU A 241 -21.96 -14.31 5.66
N HIS A 242 -23.28 -14.50 5.47
CA HIS A 242 -23.85 -15.69 4.85
C HIS A 242 -23.45 -15.83 3.38
N ASP A 243 -23.47 -14.74 2.61
CA ASP A 243 -23.19 -14.76 1.17
C ASP A 243 -21.71 -15.09 0.87
N LEU A 244 -20.81 -14.70 1.77
CA LEU A 244 -19.37 -14.96 1.60
C LEU A 244 -18.88 -16.20 2.36
N SER A 245 -19.61 -16.69 3.34
CA SER A 245 -19.19 -17.86 4.12
C SER A 245 -19.74 -19.16 3.53
N HIS A 246 -18.84 -20.12 3.35
CA HIS A 246 -19.25 -21.50 2.98
C HIS A 246 -19.63 -22.36 4.21
N ILE A 247 -19.45 -21.81 5.40
CA ILE A 247 -19.81 -22.46 6.67
C ILE A 247 -20.87 -21.63 7.37
N GLU A 248 -21.66 -22.29 8.20
CA GLU A 248 -22.69 -21.64 9.02
C GLU A 248 -22.02 -20.60 9.95
N VAL A 249 -22.60 -19.41 10.04
CA VAL A 249 -22.09 -18.36 10.94
C VAL A 249 -22.19 -18.86 12.39
N PRO A 250 -21.12 -18.80 13.20
CA PRO A 250 -21.16 -19.24 14.60
C PRO A 250 -22.27 -18.55 15.38
N GLN A 251 -22.97 -19.33 16.21
CA GLN A 251 -24.10 -18.83 17.00
C GLN A 251 -23.69 -17.67 17.93
N SER A 252 -22.46 -17.72 18.47
CA SER A 252 -21.91 -16.64 19.32
C SER A 252 -21.78 -15.32 18.56
N LEU A 253 -21.41 -15.38 17.28
CA LEU A 253 -21.30 -14.20 16.41
C LEU A 253 -22.70 -13.68 16.03
N SER A 254 -23.65 -14.57 15.74
CA SER A 254 -25.04 -14.17 15.47
C SER A 254 -25.64 -13.40 16.65
N TYR A 255 -25.45 -13.89 17.87
CA TYR A 255 -25.91 -13.16 19.08
C TYR A 255 -25.21 -11.82 19.32
N LEU A 256 -23.98 -11.65 18.82
CA LEU A 256 -23.25 -10.41 18.92
C LEU A 256 -23.81 -9.34 17.96
N ILE A 257 -24.36 -9.78 16.81
CA ILE A 257 -24.90 -8.92 15.77
C ILE A 257 -26.35 -8.48 16.12
N ASP A 258 -27.15 -9.34 16.78
CA ASP A 258 -28.54 -9.11 17.20
C ASP A 258 -28.63 -8.19 18.45
#